data_a23e37aa347ff3bf76b12bb2d9f237be
#
_entry.id   a23e37aa347ff3bf76b12bb2d9f237be
#
_cell.length_a   1.000
_cell.length_b   1.000
_cell.length_c   1.000
_cell.angle_alpha   90.00
_cell.angle_beta   90.00
_cell.angle_gamma   90.00
#
_symmetry.space_group_name_H-M   'P 1'
#
loop_
_entity.id
_entity.type
_entity.pdbx_description
1 polymer ?
#
loop_
_entity_poly.entity_id
_entity_poly.type
_entity_poly.pdbx_seq_one_letter_code
_entity_poly.pdbx_strand_id
1 'polypeptide(L)'
;MRLQPPSSTLARAVPVGVLSLALGAAATVAAAGDPGVSPQHYTDALAPGASVTITKTVETPPIPPNPDIVLLADTTTSMGASIGNVQSNAASIVNQVKAAQPTAQFAVADYKDQEDATGYFLLRQQLTADTGAITAGINSWTPLSGGGSDAEEDWIGALAEIPSAIDFRDDGAPIVVMFGDSSSEDPSAGHSLAPTTAALQAAGIRVIAISVPGADGYLWDGLDSEGQASYVTSQTGGTLASANPDQVSAVILSQLQNLPAEVTHEVTCDAGVTASLTATSPTNVTSGGTVTFDETITLGDDAPQGETVSCTVSFKVNGQVPGPEFVQTVEIDVEDVTPPVVTVESKTVEATGPDGAVVEYDASAVDNVDGPITPTCEPPSGSQFPLGVTPVDCEATDAAGNTGHGSGTIEVVDTTPPSVACAESTNPGGTVPKAGGTRPNPQGQNQDGFYRLDATDVVDTDPEVFLRDTGSGHVWGPFSSGQRIKYTEANSGPSEKELGDSGILHLTGTGDAELYAADFSGNVSAPVACLVPAPPK
;
A
#
# COMPACT_ATOMS: atom_id res chain seq x y z
N MET A 1 -61.89 35.17 0.59
CA MET A 1 -60.70 34.86 1.38
C MET A 1 -60.47 33.36 1.25
N ARG A 2 -59.60 32.99 0.31
CA ARG A 2 -59.26 31.57 0.00
C ARG A 2 -57.94 31.24 0.68
N LEU A 3 -57.95 30.23 1.55
CA LEU A 3 -56.75 29.65 2.15
C LEU A 3 -56.21 28.56 1.23
N GLN A 4 -54.95 28.71 0.85
CA GLN A 4 -54.15 27.72 0.12
C GLN A 4 -53.52 26.73 1.12
N PRO A 5 -53.38 25.43 0.78
CA PRO A 5 -52.67 24.48 1.61
C PRO A 5 -51.15 24.56 1.36
N PRO A 6 -50.32 24.16 2.33
CA PRO A 6 -48.88 24.25 2.21
C PRO A 6 -48.30 23.14 1.30
N SER A 7 -47.39 23.55 0.44
CA SER A 7 -46.61 22.71 -0.44
C SER A 7 -45.62 21.82 0.35
N SER A 8 -45.65 20.51 0.09
CA SER A 8 -44.68 19.53 0.54
C SER A 8 -43.33 19.75 -0.18
N THR A 9 -42.31 20.16 0.54
CA THR A 9 -40.92 20.19 0.08
C THR A 9 -40.32 18.77 0.20
N LEU A 10 -40.09 18.16 -0.95
CA LEU A 10 -39.24 16.99 -1.09
C LEU A 10 -37.80 17.39 -0.71
N ALA A 11 -37.31 16.83 0.37
CA ALA A 11 -35.88 16.87 0.71
C ALA A 11 -35.11 16.05 -0.31
N ARG A 12 -34.33 16.72 -1.14
CA ARG A 12 -33.27 16.08 -1.94
C ARG A 12 -32.13 15.65 -1.00
N ALA A 13 -31.85 14.37 -0.96
CA ALA A 13 -30.62 13.85 -0.39
C ALA A 13 -29.43 14.41 -1.20
N VAL A 14 -28.58 15.16 -0.54
CA VAL A 14 -27.28 15.58 -1.05
C VAL A 14 -26.33 14.43 -0.72
N PRO A 15 -25.58 13.89 -1.69
CA PRO A 15 -24.53 12.93 -1.36
C PRO A 15 -23.46 13.68 -0.56
N VAL A 16 -23.15 13.18 0.62
CA VAL A 16 -21.99 13.60 1.41
C VAL A 16 -20.77 13.11 0.65
N GLY A 17 -20.17 14.01 -0.12
CA GLY A 17 -18.84 13.79 -0.65
C GLY A 17 -17.87 13.78 0.52
N VAL A 18 -17.20 12.68 0.71
CA VAL A 18 -16.04 12.57 1.59
C VAL A 18 -14.99 13.53 1.03
N LEU A 19 -14.84 14.67 1.68
CA LEU A 19 -13.74 15.60 1.46
C LEU A 19 -12.54 14.99 2.20
N SER A 20 -11.74 14.17 1.51
CA SER A 20 -10.42 13.78 1.99
C SER A 20 -9.60 15.06 2.15
N LEU A 21 -9.37 15.48 3.38
CA LEU A 21 -8.34 16.45 3.71
C LEU A 21 -7.00 15.74 3.42
N ALA A 22 -6.41 16.03 2.27
CA ALA A 22 -5.01 15.75 2.06
C ALA A 22 -4.25 16.55 3.13
N LEU A 23 -3.74 15.86 4.16
CA LEU A 23 -2.70 16.42 5.02
C LEU A 23 -1.50 16.64 4.12
N GLY A 24 -1.27 17.89 3.73
CA GLY A 24 -0.15 18.27 2.91
C GLY A 24 1.14 17.80 3.57
N ALA A 25 1.86 16.88 2.91
CA ALA A 25 3.21 16.51 3.27
C ALA A 25 4.03 17.81 3.37
N ALA A 26 4.64 18.04 4.51
CA ALA A 26 5.59 19.12 4.68
C ALA A 26 6.86 18.74 3.89
N ALA A 27 6.90 19.10 2.61
CA ALA A 27 8.12 19.04 1.83
C ALA A 27 9.13 20.00 2.48
N THR A 28 10.21 19.46 3.03
CA THR A 28 11.36 20.27 3.39
C THR A 28 11.96 20.76 2.08
N VAL A 29 11.67 22.00 1.72
CA VAL A 29 12.31 22.67 0.60
C VAL A 29 13.78 22.83 0.97
N ALA A 30 14.69 22.13 0.29
CA ALA A 30 16.11 22.42 0.34
C ALA A 30 16.30 23.89 -0.08
N ALA A 31 17.20 24.59 0.58
CA ALA A 31 17.55 25.94 0.18
C ALA A 31 18.09 25.89 -1.25
N ALA A 32 17.60 26.78 -2.14
CA ALA A 32 18.08 26.84 -3.51
C ALA A 32 19.60 27.04 -3.51
N GLY A 33 20.34 26.07 -4.04
CA GLY A 33 21.79 26.16 -4.17
C GLY A 33 22.60 24.97 -3.66
N ASP A 34 22.03 24.03 -2.92
CA ASP A 34 22.76 22.84 -2.48
C ASP A 34 22.52 21.66 -3.47
N PRO A 35 23.60 20.99 -3.95
CA PRO A 35 23.47 19.83 -4.82
C PRO A 35 22.64 18.71 -4.17
N GLY A 36 21.81 18.03 -4.96
CA GLY A 36 20.99 16.94 -4.45
C GLY A 36 19.59 16.89 -5.06
N VAL A 37 18.75 15.98 -4.56
CA VAL A 37 17.35 15.85 -4.96
C VAL A 37 16.40 16.50 -3.95
N SER A 38 15.37 17.17 -4.46
CA SER A 38 14.32 17.78 -3.64
C SER A 38 12.92 17.41 -4.19
N PRO A 39 12.01 16.96 -3.32
CA PRO A 39 12.24 16.53 -1.94
C PRO A 39 13.04 15.22 -1.87
N GLN A 40 13.94 15.12 -0.89
CA GLN A 40 14.75 13.92 -0.64
C GLN A 40 13.95 12.82 0.06
N HIS A 41 12.91 13.18 0.79
CA HIS A 41 12.01 12.26 1.44
C HIS A 41 10.57 12.64 1.12
N TYR A 42 9.75 11.64 0.77
CA TYR A 42 8.33 11.81 0.47
C TYR A 42 7.52 10.75 1.19
N THR A 43 6.44 11.18 1.85
CA THR A 43 5.49 10.30 2.52
C THR A 43 4.08 10.67 2.13
N ASP A 44 3.22 9.66 1.93
CA ASP A 44 1.79 9.85 1.66
C ASP A 44 1.01 8.60 2.11
N ALA A 45 -0.32 8.69 2.12
CA ALA A 45 -1.22 7.56 2.33
C ALA A 45 -2.08 7.37 1.09
N LEU A 46 -2.10 6.16 0.55
CA LEU A 46 -2.81 5.84 -0.69
C LEU A 46 -3.61 4.54 -0.55
N ALA A 47 -4.80 4.51 -1.14
CA ALA A 47 -5.55 3.28 -1.31
C ALA A 47 -4.88 2.35 -2.35
N PRO A 48 -5.03 1.01 -2.25
CA PRO A 48 -4.63 0.07 -3.29
C PRO A 48 -5.14 0.48 -4.68
N GLY A 49 -4.27 0.40 -5.69
CA GLY A 49 -4.58 0.83 -7.06
C GLY A 49 -4.49 2.34 -7.30
N ALA A 50 -4.27 3.16 -6.28
CA ALA A 50 -4.14 4.61 -6.42
C ALA A 50 -2.74 5.03 -6.85
N SER A 51 -2.62 6.25 -7.37
CA SER A 51 -1.34 6.85 -7.75
C SER A 51 -1.28 8.33 -7.39
N VAL A 52 -0.06 8.81 -7.15
CA VAL A 52 0.25 10.22 -6.92
C VAL A 52 1.42 10.62 -7.81
N THR A 53 1.40 11.87 -8.28
CA THR A 53 2.52 12.44 -9.06
C THR A 53 3.07 13.65 -8.34
N ILE A 54 4.40 13.68 -8.20
CA ILE A 54 5.14 14.74 -7.54
C ILE A 54 6.27 15.22 -8.45
N THR A 55 6.54 16.53 -8.41
CA THR A 55 7.67 17.09 -9.16
C THR A 55 8.95 17.01 -8.33
N LYS A 56 10.02 16.50 -8.93
CA LYS A 56 11.37 16.40 -8.38
C LYS A 56 12.29 17.39 -9.05
N THR A 57 13.19 17.94 -8.24
CA THR A 57 14.27 18.82 -8.72
C THR A 57 15.60 18.19 -8.31
N VAL A 58 16.48 18.00 -9.26
CA VAL A 58 17.84 17.49 -9.04
C VAL A 58 18.81 18.61 -9.40
N GLU A 59 19.53 19.14 -8.42
CA GLU A 59 20.61 20.10 -8.61
C GLU A 59 21.93 19.34 -8.70
N THR A 60 22.61 19.44 -9.85
CA THR A 60 23.88 18.73 -10.07
C THR A 60 25.00 19.41 -9.30
N PRO A 61 26.04 18.66 -8.87
CA PRO A 61 27.19 19.29 -8.22
C PRO A 61 27.94 20.20 -9.20
N PRO A 62 28.61 21.26 -8.70
CA PRO A 62 29.31 22.23 -9.54
C PRO A 62 30.54 21.64 -10.26
N ILE A 63 31.02 20.49 -9.84
CA ILE A 63 32.06 19.70 -10.48
C ILE A 63 31.56 18.26 -10.54
N PRO A 64 31.76 17.49 -11.64
CA PRO A 64 31.35 16.09 -11.72
C PRO A 64 31.84 15.25 -10.54
N PRO A 65 31.09 14.21 -10.12
CA PRO A 65 31.50 13.35 -9.01
C PRO A 65 32.77 12.57 -9.36
N ASN A 66 33.59 12.26 -8.35
CA ASN A 66 34.83 11.50 -8.45
C ASN A 66 35.79 11.97 -9.56
N PRO A 67 36.11 13.27 -9.68
CA PRO A 67 36.92 13.76 -10.78
C PRO A 67 38.39 13.33 -10.64
N ASP A 68 38.94 12.75 -11.71
CA ASP A 68 40.33 12.43 -11.91
C ASP A 68 40.93 13.45 -12.87
N ILE A 69 41.57 14.49 -12.34
CA ILE A 69 41.99 15.67 -13.08
C ILE A 69 43.46 15.57 -13.44
N VAL A 70 43.77 15.58 -14.71
CA VAL A 70 45.18 15.70 -15.21
C VAL A 70 45.40 17.16 -15.56
N LEU A 71 46.32 17.82 -14.87
CA LEU A 71 46.83 19.13 -15.27
C LEU A 71 47.97 18.94 -16.25
N LEU A 72 47.75 19.31 -17.51
CA LEU A 72 48.72 19.15 -18.61
C LEU A 72 49.16 20.53 -19.08
N ALA A 73 50.38 20.91 -18.76
CA ALA A 73 50.92 22.23 -19.05
C ALA A 73 51.88 22.21 -20.23
N ASP A 74 51.74 23.17 -21.09
CA ASP A 74 52.80 23.55 -21.98
C ASP A 74 53.96 24.17 -21.15
N THR A 75 55.15 23.62 -21.26
CA THR A 75 56.35 24.07 -20.54
C THR A 75 57.44 24.66 -21.44
N THR A 76 57.02 25.15 -22.60
CA THR A 76 57.88 25.98 -23.45
C THR A 76 58.13 27.37 -22.89
N THR A 77 59.09 28.09 -23.44
CA THR A 77 59.58 29.37 -22.85
C THR A 77 58.49 30.44 -22.84
N SER A 78 57.64 30.47 -23.87
CA SER A 78 56.53 31.43 -24.00
C SER A 78 55.51 31.37 -22.86
N MET A 79 55.35 30.20 -22.26
CA MET A 79 54.38 29.92 -21.19
C MET A 79 54.84 30.32 -19.78
N GLY A 80 56.03 30.93 -19.63
CA GLY A 80 56.61 31.22 -18.32
C GLY A 80 55.70 32.00 -17.35
N ALA A 81 54.97 33.01 -17.83
CA ALA A 81 54.00 33.77 -17.03
C ALA A 81 52.79 32.96 -16.62
N SER A 82 52.24 32.16 -17.51
CA SER A 82 51.09 31.26 -17.28
C SER A 82 51.43 30.19 -16.25
N ILE A 83 52.57 29.53 -16.40
CA ILE A 83 53.10 28.56 -15.44
C ILE A 83 53.28 29.17 -14.07
N GLY A 84 53.91 30.36 -14.00
CA GLY A 84 54.09 31.11 -12.74
C GLY A 84 52.76 31.44 -12.06
N ASN A 85 51.73 31.77 -12.82
CA ASN A 85 50.35 31.97 -12.28
C ASN A 85 49.80 30.71 -11.66
N VAL A 86 49.84 29.56 -12.39
CA VAL A 86 49.32 28.29 -11.89
C VAL A 86 50.10 27.81 -10.67
N GLN A 87 51.46 27.88 -10.68
CA GLN A 87 52.33 27.54 -9.55
C GLN A 87 51.99 28.36 -8.31
N SER A 88 51.80 29.67 -8.45
CA SER A 88 51.44 30.57 -7.36
C SER A 88 50.06 30.27 -6.76
N ASN A 89 49.16 29.70 -7.53
CA ASN A 89 47.79 29.39 -7.14
C ASN A 89 47.53 27.87 -6.97
N ALA A 90 48.54 27.01 -7.10
CA ALA A 90 48.40 25.56 -7.13
C ALA A 90 47.61 25.00 -5.94
N ALA A 91 47.96 25.39 -4.73
CA ALA A 91 47.24 24.95 -3.53
C ALA A 91 45.79 25.48 -3.48
N SER A 92 45.54 26.69 -4.01
CA SER A 92 44.18 27.26 -4.08
C SER A 92 43.30 26.50 -5.07
N ILE A 93 43.82 26.16 -6.26
CA ILE A 93 43.12 25.35 -7.27
C ILE A 93 42.68 24.03 -6.67
N VAL A 94 43.65 23.28 -6.11
CA VAL A 94 43.39 21.95 -5.54
C VAL A 94 42.37 22.02 -4.40
N ASN A 95 42.51 22.98 -3.49
CA ASN A 95 41.61 23.12 -2.33
C ASN A 95 40.21 23.52 -2.74
N GLN A 96 40.03 24.41 -3.74
CA GLN A 96 38.70 24.79 -4.22
C GLN A 96 37.99 23.65 -4.91
N VAL A 97 38.68 22.88 -5.75
CA VAL A 97 38.11 21.67 -6.38
C VAL A 97 37.73 20.64 -5.32
N LYS A 98 38.59 20.40 -4.33
CA LYS A 98 38.29 19.46 -3.24
C LYS A 98 37.19 19.94 -2.29
N ALA A 99 36.99 21.21 -2.15
CA ALA A 99 35.86 21.76 -1.39
C ALA A 99 34.52 21.51 -2.09
N ALA A 100 34.53 21.55 -3.44
CA ALA A 100 33.35 21.22 -4.25
C ALA A 100 33.16 19.70 -4.46
N GLN A 101 34.29 18.95 -4.58
CA GLN A 101 34.33 17.50 -4.74
C GLN A 101 35.44 16.91 -3.87
N PRO A 102 35.13 16.46 -2.65
CA PRO A 102 36.12 15.93 -1.72
C PRO A 102 36.87 14.69 -2.23
N THR A 103 36.29 13.95 -3.17
CA THR A 103 36.87 12.75 -3.78
C THR A 103 37.82 13.05 -4.93
N ALA A 104 38.03 14.32 -5.30
CA ALA A 104 38.89 14.73 -6.40
C ALA A 104 40.33 14.26 -6.22
N GLN A 105 40.91 13.68 -7.29
CA GLN A 105 42.32 13.35 -7.41
C GLN A 105 42.94 14.08 -8.59
N PHE A 106 44.26 14.31 -8.51
CA PHE A 106 44.99 15.04 -9.53
C PHE A 106 46.23 14.29 -9.96
N ALA A 107 46.49 14.27 -11.26
CA ALA A 107 47.80 13.98 -11.86
C ALA A 107 48.37 15.26 -12.46
N VAL A 108 49.67 15.35 -12.58
CA VAL A 108 50.37 16.50 -13.13
C VAL A 108 51.34 16.04 -14.20
N ALA A 109 51.21 16.64 -15.39
CA ALA A 109 52.08 16.37 -16.52
C ALA A 109 52.39 17.65 -17.27
N ASP A 110 53.38 17.62 -18.10
CA ASP A 110 53.74 18.71 -19.03
C ASP A 110 54.12 18.16 -20.40
N TYR A 111 53.99 19.01 -21.37
CA TYR A 111 54.42 18.75 -22.74
C TYR A 111 55.28 19.88 -23.31
N LYS A 112 55.94 19.62 -24.41
CA LYS A 112 56.76 20.50 -25.22
C LYS A 112 57.09 19.82 -26.52
N ASP A 113 57.98 20.40 -27.35
CA ASP A 113 58.41 19.80 -28.60
C ASP A 113 59.14 18.45 -28.46
N GLN A 114 58.97 17.55 -29.42
CA GLN A 114 59.64 16.28 -29.51
C GLN A 114 61.16 16.44 -29.59
N GLU A 115 61.63 17.51 -30.21
CA GLU A 115 63.04 17.80 -30.37
C GLU A 115 63.75 18.19 -29.05
N ASP A 116 62.97 18.42 -27.97
CA ASP A 116 63.55 18.71 -26.65
C ASP A 116 64.22 17.44 -26.09
N ALA A 117 65.43 17.61 -25.59
CA ALA A 117 66.23 16.54 -25.03
C ALA A 117 65.58 15.82 -23.84
N THR A 118 64.53 16.36 -23.26
CA THR A 118 63.81 15.81 -22.10
C THR A 118 62.55 15.03 -22.48
N GLY A 119 62.19 14.98 -23.78
CA GLY A 119 61.01 14.29 -24.30
C GLY A 119 59.78 15.21 -24.32
N TYR A 120 58.83 14.91 -25.24
CA TYR A 120 57.63 15.75 -25.48
C TYR A 120 56.56 15.61 -24.41
N PHE A 121 56.52 14.53 -23.63
CA PHE A 121 55.58 14.28 -22.53
C PHE A 121 56.30 13.86 -21.27
N LEU A 122 56.00 14.48 -20.15
CA LEU A 122 56.58 14.18 -18.84
C LEU A 122 55.50 14.08 -17.76
N LEU A 123 55.33 12.91 -17.19
CA LEU A 123 54.50 12.72 -16.02
C LEU A 123 55.26 13.17 -14.76
N ARG A 124 54.80 14.21 -14.06
CA ARG A 124 55.41 14.78 -12.87
C ARG A 124 54.86 14.20 -11.58
N GLN A 125 53.55 13.91 -11.57
CA GLN A 125 52.86 13.31 -10.44
C GLN A 125 51.75 12.40 -10.96
N GLN A 126 51.77 11.12 -10.56
CA GLN A 126 50.65 10.20 -10.80
C GLN A 126 49.42 10.62 -10.00
N LEU A 127 48.27 10.12 -10.40
CA LEU A 127 46.98 10.45 -9.78
C LEU A 127 47.02 10.25 -8.26
N THR A 128 46.66 11.31 -7.50
CA THR A 128 46.67 11.30 -6.04
C THR A 128 45.70 12.30 -5.44
N ALA A 129 45.29 12.03 -4.21
CA ALA A 129 44.53 12.98 -3.37
C ALA A 129 45.46 13.83 -2.48
N ASP A 130 46.75 13.59 -2.44
CA ASP A 130 47.68 14.35 -1.61
C ASP A 130 47.96 15.73 -2.20
N THR A 131 47.42 16.79 -1.56
CA THR A 131 47.60 18.19 -1.98
C THR A 131 49.07 18.61 -2.03
N GLY A 132 49.90 18.07 -1.13
CA GLY A 132 51.34 18.36 -1.10
C GLY A 132 52.06 17.80 -2.31
N ALA A 133 51.79 16.53 -2.67
CA ALA A 133 52.35 15.88 -3.83
C ALA A 133 51.89 16.58 -5.14
N ILE A 134 50.59 16.89 -5.25
CA ILE A 134 50.05 17.64 -6.39
C ILE A 134 50.75 19.00 -6.55
N THR A 135 50.85 19.75 -5.48
CA THR A 135 51.52 21.07 -5.50
C THR A 135 53.02 20.96 -5.84
N ALA A 136 53.67 19.92 -5.35
CA ALA A 136 55.09 19.66 -5.71
C ALA A 136 55.22 19.33 -7.19
N GLY A 137 54.31 18.53 -7.76
CA GLY A 137 54.25 18.22 -9.20
C GLY A 137 54.12 19.50 -10.05
N ILE A 138 53.12 20.37 -9.71
CA ILE A 138 52.94 21.67 -10.39
C ILE A 138 54.18 22.55 -10.28
N ASN A 139 54.81 22.63 -9.10
CA ASN A 139 56.00 23.42 -8.90
C ASN A 139 57.26 22.85 -9.58
N SER A 140 57.20 21.63 -10.10
CA SER A 140 58.27 21.02 -10.88
C SER A 140 58.27 21.44 -12.36
N TRP A 141 57.21 22.06 -12.85
CA TRP A 141 57.19 22.65 -14.17
C TRP A 141 58.24 23.72 -14.32
N THR A 142 59.06 23.60 -15.33
CA THR A 142 60.12 24.59 -15.57
C THR A 142 60.08 24.98 -17.04
N PRO A 143 59.76 26.24 -17.35
CA PRO A 143 59.85 26.74 -18.71
C PRO A 143 61.27 26.60 -19.18
N LEU A 144 61.46 25.87 -20.26
CA LEU A 144 62.81 25.62 -20.83
C LEU A 144 62.99 26.46 -22.09
N SER A 145 64.13 27.11 -22.21
CA SER A 145 64.52 27.76 -23.45
C SER A 145 65.12 26.79 -24.42
N GLY A 146 64.52 26.69 -25.59
CA GLY A 146 65.04 25.93 -26.72
C GLY A 146 64.47 24.55 -26.88
N GLY A 147 63.52 24.42 -27.67
CA GLY A 147 62.90 23.22 -28.26
C GLY A 147 62.14 23.69 -29.47
N GLY A 148 62.30 23.00 -30.57
CA GLY A 148 61.61 23.33 -31.82
C GLY A 148 62.14 24.49 -32.64
N SER A 149 62.15 24.32 -33.93
CA SER A 149 62.49 25.36 -34.90
C SER A 149 61.21 26.06 -35.47
N ASP A 150 60.05 25.61 -34.98
CA ASP A 150 58.74 26.07 -35.41
C ASP A 150 57.91 26.59 -34.21
N ALA A 151 56.67 26.97 -34.48
CA ALA A 151 55.79 27.58 -33.49
C ALA A 151 54.72 26.58 -32.97
N GLU A 152 54.68 25.36 -33.50
CA GLU A 152 53.76 24.31 -33.12
C GLU A 152 54.36 23.42 -32.04
N GLU A 153 53.51 22.94 -31.13
CA GLU A 153 53.93 22.18 -29.98
C GLU A 153 53.37 20.75 -30.03
N ASP A 154 53.91 19.78 -29.29
CA ASP A 154 53.52 18.36 -29.38
C ASP A 154 52.38 17.94 -28.43
N TRP A 155 51.32 18.74 -28.26
CA TRP A 155 50.25 18.39 -27.33
C TRP A 155 49.32 17.27 -27.84
N ILE A 156 49.15 17.03 -29.14
CA ILE A 156 48.42 15.87 -29.68
C ILE A 156 49.14 14.57 -29.27
N GLY A 157 50.46 14.55 -29.38
CA GLY A 157 51.29 13.44 -28.90
C GLY A 157 51.15 13.24 -27.39
N ALA A 158 51.23 14.33 -26.62
CA ALA A 158 51.05 14.26 -25.16
C ALA A 158 49.67 13.73 -24.76
N LEU A 159 48.57 14.16 -25.42
CA LEU A 159 47.24 13.64 -25.18
C LEU A 159 47.14 12.13 -25.52
N ALA A 160 47.85 11.64 -26.52
CA ALA A 160 47.89 10.23 -26.89
C ALA A 160 48.49 9.34 -25.80
N GLU A 161 49.42 9.88 -25.00
CA GLU A 161 50.04 9.15 -23.88
C GLU A 161 49.12 9.05 -22.64
N ILE A 162 48.22 10.01 -22.40
CA ILE A 162 47.40 10.11 -21.19
C ILE A 162 46.66 8.81 -20.86
N PRO A 163 45.94 8.12 -21.78
CA PRO A 163 45.18 6.91 -21.45
C PRO A 163 46.01 5.76 -20.89
N SER A 164 47.30 5.74 -21.23
CA SER A 164 48.25 4.67 -20.83
C SER A 164 49.18 5.10 -19.69
N ALA A 165 49.42 6.40 -19.53
CA ALA A 165 50.36 6.92 -18.55
C ALA A 165 49.74 7.20 -17.18
N ILE A 166 48.40 7.43 -17.13
CA ILE A 166 47.68 7.80 -15.90
C ILE A 166 46.87 6.61 -15.40
N ASP A 167 47.03 6.26 -14.13
CA ASP A 167 46.28 5.21 -13.45
C ASP A 167 44.90 5.80 -12.96
N PHE A 168 43.98 6.01 -13.91
CA PHE A 168 42.63 6.46 -13.61
C PHE A 168 41.86 5.45 -12.76
N ARG A 169 41.01 5.95 -11.85
CA ARG A 169 40.12 5.08 -11.05
C ARG A 169 39.01 4.50 -11.92
N ASP A 170 38.59 3.27 -11.64
CA ASP A 170 37.48 2.60 -12.35
C ASP A 170 36.15 3.37 -12.19
N ASP A 171 35.94 4.04 -11.03
CA ASP A 171 34.80 4.87 -10.72
C ASP A 171 35.08 6.37 -10.89
N GLY A 172 36.22 6.73 -11.46
CA GLY A 172 36.65 8.12 -11.69
C GLY A 172 35.97 8.75 -12.90
N ALA A 173 35.87 10.08 -12.89
CA ALA A 173 35.53 10.87 -14.06
C ALA A 173 36.81 11.53 -14.61
N PRO A 174 37.48 10.94 -15.64
CA PRO A 174 38.76 11.42 -16.12
C PRO A 174 38.58 12.72 -16.91
N ILE A 175 39.36 13.74 -16.52
CA ILE A 175 39.36 15.08 -17.09
C ILE A 175 40.79 15.51 -17.32
N VAL A 176 41.13 15.90 -18.53
CA VAL A 176 42.41 16.56 -18.85
C VAL A 176 42.14 18.06 -18.95
N VAL A 177 42.89 18.83 -18.20
CA VAL A 177 42.94 20.30 -18.32
C VAL A 177 44.27 20.66 -18.91
N MET A 178 44.31 20.91 -20.22
CA MET A 178 45.53 21.36 -20.89
C MET A 178 45.49 22.87 -21.11
N PHE A 179 46.66 23.46 -21.04
CA PHE A 179 46.84 24.90 -21.36
C PHE A 179 48.15 25.12 -22.08
N GLY A 180 48.12 25.94 -23.10
CA GLY A 180 49.23 26.27 -23.97
C GLY A 180 48.92 27.45 -24.88
N ASP A 181 49.89 27.86 -25.65
CA ASP A 181 49.79 29.08 -26.50
C ASP A 181 50.00 28.82 -28.00
N SER A 182 50.05 27.55 -28.42
CA SER A 182 50.21 27.20 -29.81
C SER A 182 49.39 25.97 -30.22
N SER A 183 49.07 25.82 -31.51
CA SER A 183 48.57 24.61 -32.16
C SER A 183 49.58 23.47 -32.02
N SER A 184 49.16 22.25 -32.32
CA SER A 184 50.02 21.10 -32.36
C SER A 184 50.38 20.68 -33.77
N GLU A 185 51.57 20.17 -33.99
CA GLU A 185 51.81 19.39 -35.16
C GLU A 185 50.76 18.26 -35.34
N ASP A 186 50.39 17.96 -36.61
CA ASP A 186 49.59 16.77 -36.95
C ASP A 186 50.17 16.04 -38.16
N PRO A 187 50.93 14.91 -37.94
CA PRO A 187 51.08 14.15 -36.72
C PRO A 187 52.11 14.72 -35.74
N SER A 188 51.79 14.75 -34.44
CA SER A 188 52.62 15.14 -33.33
C SER A 188 53.22 13.92 -32.67
N ALA A 189 54.56 13.83 -32.59
CA ALA A 189 55.28 12.68 -32.04
C ALA A 189 54.82 11.30 -32.61
N GLY A 190 54.33 11.31 -33.87
CA GLY A 190 53.79 10.11 -34.53
C GLY A 190 52.32 9.82 -34.27
N HIS A 191 51.60 10.68 -33.54
CA HIS A 191 50.17 10.58 -33.23
C HIS A 191 49.39 11.65 -33.99
N SER A 192 48.26 11.29 -34.64
CA SER A 192 47.40 12.21 -35.32
C SER A 192 46.17 12.56 -34.53
N LEU A 193 45.63 13.75 -34.71
CA LEU A 193 44.49 14.33 -33.97
C LEU A 193 43.29 13.40 -33.87
N ALA A 194 42.79 12.88 -34.98
CA ALA A 194 41.57 12.07 -35.00
C ALA A 194 41.71 10.73 -34.28
N PRO A 195 42.76 9.92 -34.48
CA PRO A 195 43.00 8.68 -33.68
C PRO A 195 43.21 8.97 -32.20
N THR A 196 43.95 10.01 -31.83
CA THR A 196 44.17 10.44 -30.43
C THR A 196 42.83 10.80 -29.79
N THR A 197 42.01 11.60 -30.43
CA THR A 197 40.68 11.98 -29.94
C THR A 197 39.78 10.76 -29.77
N ALA A 198 39.79 9.80 -30.70
CA ALA A 198 39.04 8.55 -30.57
C ALA A 198 39.49 7.69 -29.39
N ALA A 199 40.79 7.66 -29.11
CA ALA A 199 41.32 6.95 -27.93
C ALA A 199 40.91 7.59 -26.61
N LEU A 200 40.90 8.93 -26.52
CA LEU A 200 40.42 9.67 -25.37
C LEU A 200 38.90 9.43 -25.14
N GLN A 201 38.10 9.45 -26.21
CA GLN A 201 36.67 9.11 -26.13
C GLN A 201 36.45 7.67 -25.65
N ALA A 202 37.18 6.72 -26.18
CA ALA A 202 37.09 5.31 -25.77
C ALA A 202 37.45 5.10 -24.30
N ALA A 203 38.37 5.92 -23.77
CA ALA A 203 38.74 5.94 -22.34
C ALA A 203 37.81 6.81 -21.48
N GLY A 204 36.77 7.45 -22.04
CA GLY A 204 35.87 8.35 -21.31
C GLY A 204 36.51 9.65 -20.84
N ILE A 205 37.68 10.01 -21.38
CA ILE A 205 38.46 11.17 -20.98
C ILE A 205 37.87 12.44 -21.64
N ARG A 206 37.52 13.41 -20.83
CA ARG A 206 37.09 14.77 -21.29
C ARG A 206 38.29 15.71 -21.33
N VAL A 207 38.40 16.50 -22.39
CA VAL A 207 39.47 17.47 -22.53
C VAL A 207 38.96 18.90 -22.41
N ILE A 208 39.48 19.61 -21.42
CA ILE A 208 39.35 21.06 -21.28
C ILE A 208 40.62 21.68 -21.85
N ALA A 209 40.49 22.53 -22.87
CA ALA A 209 41.62 23.24 -23.46
C ALA A 209 41.54 24.74 -23.08
N ILE A 210 42.65 25.29 -22.61
CA ILE A 210 42.76 26.72 -22.25
C ILE A 210 43.84 27.31 -23.15
N SER A 211 43.38 28.08 -24.16
CA SER A 211 44.28 28.78 -25.07
C SER A 211 44.78 30.06 -24.40
N VAL A 212 46.12 30.21 -24.35
CA VAL A 212 46.80 31.38 -23.77
C VAL A 212 47.47 32.12 -24.89
N PRO A 213 47.39 33.46 -25.00
CA PRO A 213 48.17 34.21 -25.98
C PRO A 213 49.68 34.14 -25.66
N GLY A 214 50.51 33.94 -26.67
CA GLY A 214 51.94 33.90 -26.53
C GLY A 214 52.55 35.19 -25.93
N ALA A 215 53.67 35.07 -25.23
CA ALA A 215 54.31 36.15 -24.48
C ALA A 215 54.78 37.34 -25.36
N ASP A 216 54.93 37.15 -26.66
CA ASP A 216 55.55 38.12 -27.55
C ASP A 216 54.53 39.09 -28.21
N GLY A 217 53.21 38.85 -27.92
CA GLY A 217 52.14 39.65 -28.58
C GLY A 217 52.02 39.38 -30.08
N TYR A 218 52.79 38.46 -30.63
CA TYR A 218 52.53 37.86 -31.92
C TYR A 218 51.37 36.92 -31.73
N LEU A 219 50.33 37.16 -32.48
CA LEU A 219 49.12 36.33 -32.58
C LEU A 219 49.40 35.03 -33.35
N TRP A 220 50.39 34.30 -32.93
CA TRP A 220 50.49 32.88 -33.31
C TRP A 220 49.63 32.12 -32.36
N ASP A 221 48.50 32.33 -32.54
CA ASP A 221 47.33 31.61 -32.86
C ASP A 221 46.68 30.84 -31.71
N GLY A 222 47.31 30.57 -30.55
CA GLY A 222 46.73 29.81 -29.43
C GLY A 222 46.49 28.35 -29.82
N LEU A 223 46.09 27.54 -28.87
CA LEU A 223 45.81 26.11 -29.03
C LEU A 223 44.88 25.73 -30.17
N ASP A 224 44.07 26.68 -30.67
CA ASP A 224 42.99 26.44 -31.63
C ASP A 224 43.21 27.10 -32.99
N SER A 225 44.42 27.54 -33.28
CA SER A 225 44.70 28.22 -34.56
C SER A 225 44.31 27.39 -35.78
N GLU A 226 44.42 26.10 -35.69
CA GLU A 226 44.04 25.14 -36.74
C GLU A 226 42.70 24.43 -36.47
N GLY A 227 41.95 24.84 -35.43
CA GLY A 227 40.70 24.18 -35.03
C GLY A 227 40.89 22.85 -34.30
N GLN A 228 42.11 22.53 -33.91
CA GLN A 228 42.47 21.25 -33.31
C GLN A 228 41.92 21.14 -31.89
N ALA A 229 42.08 22.20 -31.07
CA ALA A 229 41.55 22.22 -29.71
C ALA A 229 40.02 22.23 -29.68
N SER A 230 39.37 22.98 -30.58
CA SER A 230 37.91 22.90 -30.77
C SER A 230 37.46 21.49 -31.16
N TYR A 231 38.21 20.82 -32.01
CA TYR A 231 37.87 19.46 -32.41
C TYR A 231 37.94 18.46 -31.22
N VAL A 232 39.07 18.38 -30.52
CA VAL A 232 39.21 17.43 -29.44
C VAL A 232 38.25 17.68 -28.29
N THR A 233 38.03 18.95 -27.91
CA THR A 233 37.11 19.31 -26.82
C THR A 233 35.67 18.98 -27.16
N SER A 234 35.21 19.30 -28.38
CA SER A 234 33.84 19.00 -28.84
C SER A 234 33.57 17.50 -28.91
N GLN A 235 34.55 16.69 -29.34
CA GLN A 235 34.40 15.25 -29.48
C GLN A 235 34.46 14.54 -28.10
N THR A 236 35.22 15.05 -27.15
CA THR A 236 35.38 14.45 -25.82
C THR A 236 34.37 14.97 -24.80
N GLY A 237 33.47 15.89 -25.18
CA GLY A 237 32.48 16.50 -24.26
C GLY A 237 33.10 17.44 -23.24
N GLY A 238 34.24 18.01 -23.56
CA GLY A 238 34.89 19.07 -22.78
C GLY A 238 34.60 20.46 -23.31
N THR A 239 35.50 21.42 -22.98
CA THR A 239 35.31 22.84 -23.29
C THR A 239 36.61 23.47 -23.78
N LEU A 240 36.48 24.50 -24.64
CA LEU A 240 37.59 25.36 -25.03
C LEU A 240 37.37 26.75 -24.43
N ALA A 241 38.40 27.29 -23.77
CA ALA A 241 38.39 28.64 -23.21
C ALA A 241 39.66 29.37 -23.57
N SER A 242 39.65 30.70 -23.38
CA SER A 242 40.86 31.54 -23.49
C SER A 242 41.15 32.17 -22.14
N ALA A 243 42.43 32.32 -21.81
CA ALA A 243 42.87 32.96 -20.59
C ALA A 243 44.09 33.86 -20.85
N ASN A 244 44.14 35.02 -20.20
CA ASN A 244 45.41 35.74 -20.10
C ASN A 244 46.37 35.00 -19.17
N PRO A 245 47.70 35.15 -19.32
CA PRO A 245 48.67 34.42 -18.51
C PRO A 245 48.47 34.53 -17.00
N ASP A 246 47.97 35.68 -16.50
CA ASP A 246 47.66 35.94 -15.08
C ASP A 246 46.31 35.37 -14.62
N GLN A 247 45.48 34.81 -15.51
CA GLN A 247 44.14 34.34 -15.23
C GLN A 247 43.96 32.80 -15.41
N VAL A 248 45.00 32.07 -15.87
CA VAL A 248 44.91 30.63 -16.19
C VAL A 248 44.33 29.85 -15.03
N SER A 249 44.78 30.09 -13.80
CA SER A 249 44.29 29.40 -12.60
C SER A 249 42.78 29.61 -12.35
N ALA A 250 42.28 30.83 -12.58
CA ALA A 250 40.85 31.15 -12.43
C ALA A 250 40.00 30.50 -13.52
N VAL A 251 40.54 30.44 -14.76
CA VAL A 251 39.86 29.79 -15.89
C VAL A 251 39.83 28.29 -15.71
N ILE A 252 40.90 27.63 -15.22
CA ILE A 252 40.90 26.22 -14.84
C ILE A 252 39.71 25.88 -13.94
N LEU A 253 39.53 26.63 -12.86
CA LEU A 253 38.44 26.44 -11.90
C LEU A 253 37.07 26.65 -12.56
N SER A 254 36.93 27.74 -13.34
CA SER A 254 35.69 28.05 -14.04
C SER A 254 35.29 26.96 -15.04
N GLN A 255 36.24 26.42 -15.78
CA GLN A 255 35.97 25.38 -16.80
C GLN A 255 35.62 24.03 -16.15
N LEU A 256 36.23 23.67 -15.03
CA LEU A 256 35.85 22.48 -14.27
C LEU A 256 34.40 22.55 -13.76
N GLN A 257 33.90 23.77 -13.45
CA GLN A 257 32.51 24.02 -13.02
C GLN A 257 31.51 24.14 -14.17
N ASN A 258 31.96 24.21 -15.42
CA ASN A 258 31.10 24.37 -16.60
C ASN A 258 30.99 23.09 -17.45
N LEU A 259 31.44 21.97 -16.94
CA LEU A 259 31.36 20.68 -17.65
C LEU A 259 29.90 20.21 -17.81
N PRO A 260 29.56 19.53 -18.89
CA PRO A 260 28.25 18.90 -19.06
C PRO A 260 28.00 17.85 -17.96
N ALA A 261 26.83 17.87 -17.39
CA ALA A 261 26.33 16.92 -16.40
C ALA A 261 25.06 16.24 -16.94
N GLU A 262 25.12 14.95 -17.16
CA GLU A 262 23.96 14.15 -17.54
C GLU A 262 23.35 13.51 -16.29
N VAL A 263 22.05 13.74 -16.08
CA VAL A 263 21.32 13.18 -14.94
C VAL A 263 20.48 11.99 -15.41
N THR A 264 20.72 10.85 -14.81
CA THR A 264 19.93 9.62 -14.96
C THR A 264 19.42 9.17 -13.61
N HIS A 265 18.53 8.17 -13.56
CA HIS A 265 18.00 7.64 -12.31
C HIS A 265 17.89 6.13 -12.34
N GLU A 266 17.85 5.54 -11.16
CA GLU A 266 17.58 4.13 -10.90
C GLU A 266 16.54 4.04 -9.79
N VAL A 267 15.54 3.17 -9.97
CA VAL A 267 14.42 3.00 -9.03
C VAL A 267 14.43 1.59 -8.48
N THR A 268 14.30 1.45 -7.18
CA THR A 268 14.12 0.17 -6.49
C THR A 268 12.95 0.31 -5.53
N CYS A 269 11.94 -0.56 -5.66
CA CYS A 269 10.72 -0.51 -4.84
C CYS A 269 10.44 -1.85 -4.18
N ASP A 270 9.72 -1.80 -3.05
CA ASP A 270 9.12 -2.96 -2.41
C ASP A 270 8.02 -3.57 -3.30
N ALA A 271 7.60 -4.79 -2.99
CA ALA A 271 6.45 -5.40 -3.65
C ALA A 271 5.17 -4.58 -3.36
N GLY A 272 4.32 -4.45 -4.36
CA GLY A 272 3.05 -3.71 -4.23
C GLY A 272 3.14 -2.21 -4.53
N VAL A 273 4.34 -1.65 -4.73
CA VAL A 273 4.51 -0.25 -5.12
C VAL A 273 5.46 -0.13 -6.32
N THR A 274 5.23 0.86 -7.16
CA THR A 274 6.11 1.22 -8.29
C THR A 274 6.29 2.72 -8.36
N ALA A 275 7.46 3.17 -8.79
CA ALA A 275 7.71 4.57 -9.10
C ALA A 275 8.28 4.69 -10.52
N SER A 276 7.83 5.68 -11.28
CA SER A 276 8.30 5.99 -12.61
C SER A 276 8.58 7.48 -12.73
N LEU A 277 9.72 7.83 -13.35
CA LEU A 277 10.12 9.22 -13.52
C LEU A 277 10.15 9.60 -15.00
N THR A 278 9.59 10.76 -15.30
CA THR A 278 9.65 11.37 -16.63
C THR A 278 10.33 12.74 -16.53
N ALA A 279 11.42 12.94 -17.26
CA ALA A 279 12.10 14.22 -17.26
C ALA A 279 11.21 15.31 -17.89
N THR A 280 11.03 16.42 -17.19
CA THR A 280 10.27 17.60 -17.63
C THR A 280 11.17 18.75 -18.08
N SER A 281 12.50 18.58 -17.91
CA SER A 281 13.54 19.46 -18.45
C SER A 281 14.62 18.63 -19.15
N PRO A 282 15.55 19.25 -19.90
CA PRO A 282 16.72 18.54 -20.43
C PRO A 282 17.52 17.86 -19.31
N THR A 283 17.90 16.59 -19.51
CA THR A 283 18.70 15.80 -18.56
C THR A 283 20.19 16.08 -18.65
N ASN A 284 20.64 16.71 -19.75
CA ASN A 284 22.01 17.16 -19.95
C ASN A 284 22.06 18.68 -19.69
N VAL A 285 22.66 19.06 -18.59
CA VAL A 285 22.82 20.44 -18.12
C VAL A 285 24.29 20.75 -17.87
N THR A 286 24.60 22.02 -17.65
CA THR A 286 25.93 22.40 -17.11
C THR A 286 26.00 21.98 -15.64
N SER A 287 27.17 21.56 -15.16
CA SER A 287 27.42 21.28 -13.73
C SER A 287 26.94 22.44 -12.87
N GLY A 288 26.30 22.14 -11.74
CA GLY A 288 25.55 23.11 -10.94
C GLY A 288 24.16 23.47 -11.51
N GLY A 289 23.77 22.89 -12.63
CA GLY A 289 22.45 23.10 -13.23
C GLY A 289 21.39 22.17 -12.66
N THR A 290 20.13 22.50 -12.94
CA THR A 290 18.95 21.84 -12.39
C THR A 290 18.24 21.00 -13.46
N VAL A 291 17.87 19.77 -13.10
CA VAL A 291 17.02 18.88 -13.89
C VAL A 291 15.73 18.61 -13.11
N THR A 292 14.59 18.65 -13.79
CA THR A 292 13.28 18.35 -13.18
C THR A 292 12.68 17.09 -13.76
N PHE A 293 11.99 16.33 -12.87
CA PHE A 293 11.26 15.12 -13.21
C PHE A 293 9.87 15.17 -12.59
N ASP A 294 8.89 14.61 -13.27
CA ASP A 294 7.64 14.20 -12.67
C ASP A 294 7.76 12.73 -12.29
N GLU A 295 7.64 12.45 -11.00
CA GLU A 295 7.65 11.12 -10.44
C GLU A 295 6.21 10.69 -10.16
N THR A 296 5.78 9.59 -10.78
CA THR A 296 4.49 8.96 -10.52
C THR A 296 4.72 7.69 -9.69
N ILE A 297 4.15 7.68 -8.50
CA ILE A 297 4.16 6.57 -7.56
C ILE A 297 2.80 5.88 -7.66
N THR A 298 2.76 4.57 -7.85
CA THR A 298 1.52 3.80 -8.02
C THR A 298 1.54 2.59 -7.10
N LEU A 299 0.48 2.41 -6.32
CA LEU A 299 0.22 1.18 -5.59
C LEU A 299 -0.46 0.15 -6.50
N GLY A 300 -0.09 -1.11 -6.36
CA GLY A 300 -0.82 -2.22 -6.97
C GLY A 300 -2.18 -2.42 -6.30
N ASP A 301 -3.12 -3.06 -7.02
CA ASP A 301 -4.43 -3.42 -6.44
C ASP A 301 -4.31 -4.41 -5.27
N ASP A 302 -3.21 -5.15 -5.21
CA ASP A 302 -2.86 -6.16 -4.21
C ASP A 302 -1.82 -5.65 -3.18
N ALA A 303 -1.59 -4.34 -3.09
CA ALA A 303 -0.69 -3.76 -2.10
C ALA A 303 -1.15 -4.14 -0.67
N PRO A 304 -0.21 -4.45 0.24
CA PRO A 304 -0.54 -4.93 1.59
C PRO A 304 -1.16 -3.81 2.43
N GLN A 305 -2.48 -3.87 2.62
CA GLN A 305 -3.22 -2.88 3.39
C GLN A 305 -2.76 -2.83 4.85
N GLY A 306 -2.70 -1.63 5.43
CA GLY A 306 -2.23 -1.40 6.79
C GLY A 306 -0.71 -1.47 6.97
N GLU A 307 0.06 -1.65 5.88
CA GLU A 307 1.53 -1.65 5.90
C GLU A 307 2.08 -0.42 5.18
N THR A 308 3.34 -0.07 5.48
CA THR A 308 4.09 0.96 4.75
C THR A 308 4.98 0.28 3.71
N VAL A 309 4.90 0.70 2.46
CA VAL A 309 5.77 0.26 1.37
C VAL A 309 6.65 1.39 0.90
N SER A 310 7.85 1.07 0.41
CA SER A 310 8.86 2.07 0.08
C SER A 310 9.43 1.93 -1.32
N CYS A 311 9.89 3.06 -1.88
CA CYS A 311 10.77 3.12 -3.03
C CYS A 311 12.00 3.94 -2.71
N THR A 312 13.14 3.53 -3.27
CA THR A 312 14.38 4.31 -3.29
C THR A 312 14.67 4.72 -4.73
N VAL A 313 14.86 6.01 -4.94
CA VAL A 313 15.28 6.57 -6.24
C VAL A 313 16.68 7.16 -6.10
N SER A 314 17.63 6.59 -6.84
CA SER A 314 19.00 7.08 -6.87
C SER A 314 19.24 7.87 -8.15
N PHE A 315 19.58 9.15 -8.01
CA PHE A 315 19.93 10.02 -9.14
C PHE A 315 21.43 9.95 -9.39
N LYS A 316 21.79 9.68 -10.63
CA LYS A 316 23.18 9.56 -11.09
C LYS A 316 23.54 10.77 -11.92
N VAL A 317 24.70 11.35 -11.66
CA VAL A 317 25.31 12.41 -12.48
C VAL A 317 26.50 11.79 -13.21
N ASN A 318 26.45 11.80 -14.54
CA ASN A 318 27.42 11.12 -15.39
C ASN A 318 27.65 9.64 -15.02
N GLY A 319 26.54 8.94 -14.67
CA GLY A 319 26.56 7.52 -14.32
C GLY A 319 26.90 7.20 -12.85
N GLN A 320 27.30 8.19 -12.03
CA GLN A 320 27.65 8.02 -10.62
C GLN A 320 26.66 8.72 -9.70
N VAL A 321 26.35 8.13 -8.51
CA VAL A 321 25.59 8.78 -7.45
C VAL A 321 26.56 9.68 -6.68
N PRO A 322 26.41 11.03 -6.72
CA PRO A 322 27.38 11.93 -6.11
C PRO A 322 27.49 11.82 -4.59
N GLY A 323 26.40 11.51 -3.92
CA GLY A 323 26.31 11.39 -2.48
C GLY A 323 24.92 10.98 -2.01
N PRO A 324 24.70 10.80 -0.70
CA PRO A 324 23.41 10.41 -0.14
C PRO A 324 22.30 11.45 -0.38
N GLU A 325 22.65 12.72 -0.61
CA GLU A 325 21.73 13.80 -0.97
C GLU A 325 21.10 13.62 -2.36
N PHE A 326 21.62 12.71 -3.20
CA PHE A 326 21.07 12.31 -4.49
C PHE A 326 20.21 11.04 -4.42
N VAL A 327 19.96 10.54 -3.22
CA VAL A 327 19.09 9.39 -2.99
C VAL A 327 17.82 9.87 -2.31
N GLN A 328 16.70 9.57 -2.95
CA GLN A 328 15.38 9.84 -2.41
C GLN A 328 14.79 8.59 -1.79
N THR A 329 14.07 8.76 -0.68
CA THR A 329 13.21 7.74 -0.08
C THR A 329 11.75 8.16 -0.24
N VAL A 330 10.93 7.23 -0.71
CA VAL A 330 9.47 7.34 -0.78
C VAL A 330 8.91 6.31 0.18
N GLU A 331 7.99 6.71 1.05
CA GLU A 331 7.28 5.83 1.97
C GLU A 331 5.78 6.08 1.80
N ILE A 332 5.03 5.03 1.49
CA ILE A 332 3.58 5.10 1.27
C ILE A 332 2.89 4.18 2.26
N ASP A 333 2.04 4.76 3.09
CA ASP A 333 1.15 4.02 3.95
C ASP A 333 -0.03 3.51 3.11
N VAL A 334 -0.20 2.18 3.05
CA VAL A 334 -1.28 1.56 2.27
C VAL A 334 -2.55 1.58 3.12
N GLU A 335 -3.53 2.37 2.67
CA GLU A 335 -4.81 2.50 3.36
C GLU A 335 -5.55 1.15 3.41
N ASP A 336 -6.20 0.89 4.53
CA ASP A 336 -7.17 -0.20 4.64
C ASP A 336 -8.52 0.24 4.09
N VAL A 337 -8.98 -0.44 3.06
CA VAL A 337 -10.25 -0.18 2.37
C VAL A 337 -11.18 -1.40 2.36
N THR A 338 -10.78 -2.47 3.06
CA THR A 338 -11.48 -3.76 3.05
C THR A 338 -12.39 -3.87 4.28
N PRO A 339 -13.71 -4.01 4.09
CA PRO A 339 -14.62 -4.22 5.23
C PRO A 339 -14.41 -5.59 5.89
N PRO A 340 -14.66 -5.69 7.22
CA PRO A 340 -14.65 -6.97 7.93
C PRO A 340 -15.64 -7.97 7.34
N VAL A 341 -15.26 -9.25 7.29
CA VAL A 341 -16.15 -10.35 6.91
C VAL A 341 -16.92 -10.80 8.13
N VAL A 342 -18.24 -10.54 8.15
CA VAL A 342 -19.15 -10.92 9.25
C VAL A 342 -19.82 -12.26 8.97
N THR A 343 -19.74 -13.18 9.93
CA THR A 343 -20.37 -14.49 9.89
C THR A 343 -21.36 -14.63 11.05
N VAL A 344 -22.59 -15.08 10.75
CA VAL A 344 -23.64 -15.27 11.74
C VAL A 344 -24.15 -16.70 11.66
N GLU A 345 -24.23 -17.37 12.82
CA GLU A 345 -24.78 -18.72 12.91
C GLU A 345 -26.29 -18.69 12.66
N SER A 346 -26.80 -19.59 11.80
CA SER A 346 -28.23 -19.88 11.71
C SER A 346 -28.56 -21.09 12.58
N LYS A 347 -29.65 -21.00 13.37
CA LYS A 347 -29.96 -21.99 14.39
C LYS A 347 -31.45 -22.30 14.46
N THR A 348 -31.79 -23.59 14.64
CA THR A 348 -33.15 -24.02 14.94
C THR A 348 -33.19 -24.52 16.37
N VAL A 349 -34.16 -24.04 17.17
CA VAL A 349 -34.33 -24.39 18.58
C VAL A 349 -35.79 -24.71 18.89
N GLU A 350 -36.01 -25.52 19.92
CA GLU A 350 -37.35 -25.81 20.45
C GLU A 350 -37.85 -24.64 21.28
N ALA A 351 -39.12 -24.28 21.14
CA ALA A 351 -39.78 -23.26 21.96
C ALA A 351 -39.83 -23.67 23.44
N THR A 352 -39.62 -22.73 24.32
CA THR A 352 -39.68 -22.97 25.79
C THR A 352 -40.94 -22.39 26.44
N GLY A 353 -41.80 -21.79 25.63
CA GLY A 353 -43.07 -21.21 26.05
C GLY A 353 -43.83 -20.54 24.89
N PRO A 354 -45.00 -19.96 25.17
CA PRO A 354 -45.87 -19.35 24.15
C PRO A 354 -45.21 -18.13 23.44
N ASP A 355 -44.24 -17.51 24.08
CA ASP A 355 -43.48 -16.38 23.52
C ASP A 355 -42.24 -16.84 22.71
N GLY A 356 -42.05 -18.18 22.52
CA GLY A 356 -40.93 -18.77 21.81
C GLY A 356 -39.80 -19.21 22.75
N ALA A 357 -38.54 -18.83 22.46
CA ALA A 357 -37.36 -19.22 23.22
C ALA A 357 -36.34 -18.08 23.34
N VAL A 358 -35.59 -18.06 24.44
CA VAL A 358 -34.36 -17.27 24.55
C VAL A 358 -33.25 -18.04 23.86
N VAL A 359 -32.60 -17.42 22.86
CA VAL A 359 -31.62 -18.11 22.03
C VAL A 359 -30.27 -17.40 22.04
N GLU A 360 -29.24 -18.13 22.43
CA GLU A 360 -27.86 -17.75 22.23
C GLU A 360 -27.38 -18.30 20.88
N TYR A 361 -26.71 -17.47 20.10
CA TYR A 361 -26.09 -17.81 18.82
C TYR A 361 -24.72 -17.15 18.69
N ASP A 362 -23.86 -17.71 17.85
CA ASP A 362 -22.53 -17.19 17.61
C ASP A 362 -22.52 -16.26 16.38
N ALA A 363 -21.83 -15.13 16.55
CA ALA A 363 -21.49 -14.21 15.46
C ALA A 363 -20.03 -13.79 15.60
N SER A 364 -19.34 -13.69 14.48
CA SER A 364 -17.94 -13.29 14.42
C SER A 364 -17.67 -12.40 13.24
N ALA A 365 -16.69 -11.53 13.36
CA ALA A 365 -16.18 -10.74 12.26
C ALA A 365 -14.65 -10.83 12.23
N VAL A 366 -14.07 -10.87 11.04
CA VAL A 366 -12.62 -10.89 10.84
C VAL A 366 -12.28 -9.93 9.72
N ASP A 367 -11.33 -9.06 9.99
CA ASP A 367 -10.75 -8.14 9.06
C ASP A 367 -9.33 -8.55 8.66
N ASN A 368 -8.86 -8.13 7.48
CA ASN A 368 -7.53 -8.47 6.96
C ASN A 368 -6.39 -7.71 7.65
N VAL A 369 -6.66 -6.51 8.21
CA VAL A 369 -5.68 -5.65 8.88
C VAL A 369 -5.87 -5.74 10.39
N ASP A 370 -7.10 -5.52 10.88
CA ASP A 370 -7.41 -5.46 12.31
C ASP A 370 -7.59 -6.84 12.96
N GLY A 371 -7.79 -7.90 12.14
CA GLY A 371 -8.05 -9.24 12.64
C GLY A 371 -9.46 -9.42 13.22
N PRO A 372 -9.63 -10.12 14.36
CA PRO A 372 -10.94 -10.39 14.92
C PRO A 372 -11.61 -9.13 15.52
N ILE A 373 -12.85 -8.85 15.10
CA ILE A 373 -13.69 -7.74 15.56
C ILE A 373 -14.98 -8.33 16.14
N THR A 374 -15.52 -7.72 17.19
CA THR A 374 -16.81 -8.13 17.76
C THR A 374 -17.96 -7.47 16.98
N PRO A 375 -18.82 -8.24 16.30
CA PRO A 375 -19.97 -7.66 15.59
C PRO A 375 -21.07 -7.23 16.55
N THR A 376 -21.87 -6.25 16.13
CA THR A 376 -23.12 -5.84 16.78
C THR A 376 -24.27 -6.43 16.00
N CYS A 377 -25.19 -7.13 16.69
CA CYS A 377 -26.28 -7.86 16.05
C CYS A 377 -27.65 -7.39 16.53
N GLU A 378 -28.64 -7.46 15.64
CA GLU A 378 -30.05 -7.16 15.93
C GLU A 378 -30.95 -8.29 15.34
N PRO A 379 -31.73 -9.01 16.17
CA PRO A 379 -31.73 -9.00 17.64
C PRO A 379 -30.41 -9.55 18.24
N PRO A 380 -29.94 -9.05 19.40
CA PRO A 380 -28.71 -9.54 20.02
C PRO A 380 -28.84 -10.99 20.52
N SER A 381 -27.69 -11.71 20.57
CA SER A 381 -27.61 -13.04 21.18
C SER A 381 -28.12 -13.02 22.62
N GLY A 382 -28.90 -14.02 23.01
CA GLY A 382 -29.59 -14.06 24.30
C GLY A 382 -30.95 -13.36 24.33
N SER A 383 -31.44 -12.86 23.20
CA SER A 383 -32.78 -12.29 23.09
C SER A 383 -33.89 -13.34 23.08
N GLN A 384 -35.12 -12.89 23.33
CA GLN A 384 -36.33 -13.70 23.14
C GLN A 384 -36.69 -13.70 21.64
N PHE A 385 -36.78 -14.89 21.05
CA PHE A 385 -37.18 -15.11 19.67
C PHE A 385 -38.59 -15.74 19.64
N PRO A 386 -39.54 -15.19 18.87
CA PRO A 386 -40.87 -15.74 18.73
C PRO A 386 -40.84 -17.04 17.90
N LEU A 387 -41.96 -17.78 17.93
CA LEU A 387 -42.15 -18.93 17.03
C LEU A 387 -42.01 -18.52 15.56
N GLY A 388 -41.40 -19.40 14.78
CA GLY A 388 -41.10 -19.20 13.37
C GLY A 388 -39.68 -18.69 13.12
N VAL A 389 -39.44 -18.13 11.96
CA VAL A 389 -38.12 -17.69 11.51
C VAL A 389 -37.94 -16.20 11.75
N THR A 390 -36.92 -15.83 12.50
CA THR A 390 -36.51 -14.45 12.75
C THR A 390 -35.14 -14.22 12.09
N PRO A 391 -34.99 -13.23 11.20
CA PRO A 391 -33.68 -12.83 10.69
C PRO A 391 -32.86 -12.15 11.78
N VAL A 392 -31.55 -12.36 11.72
CA VAL A 392 -30.55 -11.70 12.55
C VAL A 392 -29.58 -11.01 11.62
N ASP A 393 -29.46 -9.68 11.73
CA ASP A 393 -28.53 -8.86 10.97
C ASP A 393 -27.42 -8.38 11.89
N CYS A 394 -26.16 -8.55 11.45
CA CYS A 394 -24.99 -8.13 12.22
C CYS A 394 -24.10 -7.21 11.38
N GLU A 395 -23.46 -6.25 12.04
CA GLU A 395 -22.47 -5.38 11.44
C GLU A 395 -21.20 -5.31 12.29
N ALA A 396 -20.07 -5.08 11.64
CA ALA A 396 -18.80 -4.81 12.28
C ALA A 396 -18.07 -3.71 11.50
N THR A 397 -17.41 -2.81 12.23
CA THR A 397 -16.62 -1.72 11.65
C THR A 397 -15.19 -1.85 12.14
N ASP A 398 -14.22 -1.77 11.22
CA ASP A 398 -12.79 -1.81 11.51
C ASP A 398 -12.27 -0.45 12.01
N ALA A 399 -10.97 -0.36 12.28
CA ALA A 399 -10.31 0.86 12.74
C ALA A 399 -10.20 1.94 11.65
N ALA A 400 -10.19 1.53 10.37
CA ALA A 400 -10.17 2.42 9.21
C ALA A 400 -11.56 3.01 8.90
N GLY A 401 -12.64 2.42 9.46
CA GLY A 401 -14.00 2.86 9.29
C GLY A 401 -14.78 2.12 8.20
N ASN A 402 -14.25 1.02 7.64
CA ASN A 402 -14.98 0.18 6.72
C ASN A 402 -15.96 -0.71 7.49
N THR A 403 -17.20 -0.82 7.01
CA THR A 403 -18.25 -1.59 7.68
C THR A 403 -18.66 -2.79 6.86
N GLY A 404 -18.56 -3.97 7.48
CA GLY A 404 -19.02 -5.24 6.95
C GLY A 404 -20.36 -5.64 7.55
N HIS A 405 -21.17 -6.38 6.79
CA HIS A 405 -22.48 -6.89 7.20
C HIS A 405 -22.57 -8.40 6.99
N GLY A 406 -23.29 -9.05 7.89
CA GLY A 406 -23.62 -10.48 7.80
C GLY A 406 -25.01 -10.75 8.33
N SER A 407 -25.65 -11.82 7.86
CA SER A 407 -26.98 -12.20 8.33
C SER A 407 -27.09 -13.70 8.55
N GLY A 408 -27.95 -14.07 9.51
CA GLY A 408 -28.35 -15.42 9.83
C GLY A 408 -29.84 -15.50 10.12
N THR A 409 -30.32 -16.68 10.50
CA THR A 409 -31.73 -16.88 10.90
C THR A 409 -31.81 -17.72 12.15
N ILE A 410 -32.68 -17.32 13.07
CA ILE A 410 -33.07 -18.12 14.22
C ILE A 410 -34.49 -18.62 13.95
N GLU A 411 -34.64 -19.93 13.90
CA GLU A 411 -35.92 -20.61 13.76
C GLU A 411 -36.31 -21.23 15.08
N VAL A 412 -37.43 -20.80 15.65
CA VAL A 412 -38.01 -21.38 16.84
C VAL A 412 -39.18 -22.24 16.44
N VAL A 413 -39.07 -23.51 16.73
CA VAL A 413 -40.09 -24.53 16.36
C VAL A 413 -40.72 -25.07 17.66
N ASP A 414 -41.95 -25.52 17.53
CA ASP A 414 -42.61 -26.34 18.52
C ASP A 414 -42.85 -27.71 17.91
N THR A 415 -42.13 -28.71 18.41
CA THR A 415 -42.25 -30.13 17.97
C THR A 415 -42.72 -31.00 19.11
N THR A 416 -43.02 -30.40 20.28
CA THR A 416 -43.41 -31.13 21.49
C THR A 416 -44.94 -31.32 21.52
N PRO A 417 -45.45 -32.57 21.45
CA PRO A 417 -46.89 -32.80 21.54
C PRO A 417 -47.47 -32.43 22.91
N PRO A 418 -48.73 -31.97 22.96
CA PRO A 418 -49.44 -31.75 24.22
C PRO A 418 -49.46 -32.99 25.13
N SER A 419 -49.49 -32.78 26.39
CA SER A 419 -49.73 -33.83 27.41
C SER A 419 -51.23 -33.86 27.75
N VAL A 420 -51.84 -35.02 27.69
CA VAL A 420 -53.27 -35.22 27.96
C VAL A 420 -53.53 -36.05 29.16
N ALA A 421 -54.62 -35.73 29.90
CA ALA A 421 -55.10 -36.52 31.04
C ALA A 421 -56.63 -36.58 31.03
N CYS A 422 -57.17 -37.80 31.10
CA CYS A 422 -58.58 -38.03 31.32
C CYS A 422 -58.83 -38.23 32.83
N ALA A 423 -59.19 -37.14 33.50
CA ALA A 423 -59.41 -37.17 34.94
C ALA A 423 -60.84 -37.51 35.28
N GLU A 424 -61.05 -38.41 36.29
CA GLU A 424 -62.40 -38.61 36.82
C GLU A 424 -63.00 -37.33 37.36
N SER A 425 -64.27 -37.07 37.09
CA SER A 425 -64.97 -35.90 37.51
C SER A 425 -66.25 -36.28 38.27
N THR A 426 -66.70 -35.40 39.17
CA THR A 426 -67.92 -35.61 39.91
C THR A 426 -69.17 -35.12 39.14
N ASN A 427 -70.32 -35.77 39.37
CA ASN A 427 -71.60 -35.33 38.85
C ASN A 427 -71.94 -33.93 39.41
N PRO A 428 -72.36 -32.97 38.59
CA PRO A 428 -72.69 -31.61 39.05
C PRO A 428 -73.85 -31.51 40.03
N GLY A 429 -74.60 -32.57 40.22
CA GLY A 429 -75.70 -32.62 41.21
C GLY A 429 -75.24 -32.76 42.67
N GLY A 430 -73.94 -32.74 42.97
CA GLY A 430 -73.41 -32.64 44.34
C GLY A 430 -73.77 -33.81 45.27
N THR A 431 -74.33 -34.86 44.81
CA THR A 431 -74.50 -36.08 45.60
C THR A 431 -73.26 -36.93 45.40
N VAL A 432 -72.45 -37.01 46.44
CA VAL A 432 -71.52 -38.11 46.62
C VAL A 432 -72.30 -39.39 46.24
N PRO A 433 -71.81 -40.27 45.37
CA PRO A 433 -72.48 -41.49 45.08
C PRO A 433 -72.82 -42.17 46.40
N LYS A 434 -74.08 -42.51 46.59
CA LYS A 434 -74.54 -43.20 47.80
C LYS A 434 -73.71 -44.47 47.88
N ALA A 435 -72.81 -44.53 48.85
CA ALA A 435 -72.14 -45.76 49.20
C ALA A 435 -73.19 -46.79 49.55
N GLY A 436 -73.62 -47.61 48.64
CA GLY A 436 -74.68 -48.58 48.82
C GLY A 436 -74.85 -49.56 47.65
N GLY A 437 -74.03 -49.50 46.66
CA GLY A 437 -73.92 -50.56 45.65
C GLY A 437 -72.58 -51.29 45.85
N THR A 438 -72.67 -52.43 46.53
CA THR A 438 -71.57 -53.31 46.78
C THR A 438 -71.05 -53.95 45.47
N ARG A 439 -70.24 -53.21 44.72
CA ARG A 439 -69.21 -53.80 43.86
C ARG A 439 -67.97 -52.95 44.04
N PRO A 440 -66.91 -53.53 44.56
CA PRO A 440 -65.64 -52.92 44.45
C PRO A 440 -65.34 -52.77 42.97
N ASN A 441 -65.02 -51.52 42.52
CA ASN A 441 -64.44 -51.29 41.20
C ASN A 441 -63.03 -51.88 41.27
N PRO A 442 -62.78 -53.12 40.82
CA PRO A 442 -61.47 -53.75 41.01
C PRO A 442 -60.41 -53.21 40.08
N GLN A 443 -60.78 -52.19 39.25
CA GLN A 443 -59.91 -51.63 38.20
C GLN A 443 -59.80 -50.09 38.26
N GLY A 444 -60.39 -49.40 39.24
CA GLY A 444 -60.32 -47.95 39.39
C GLY A 444 -61.05 -47.18 38.29
N GLN A 445 -62.08 -47.79 37.64
CA GLN A 445 -62.86 -47.14 36.59
C GLN A 445 -63.88 -46.17 37.17
N ASN A 446 -64.15 -45.06 36.52
CA ASN A 446 -65.19 -44.08 36.86
C ASN A 446 -66.57 -44.66 36.61
N GLN A 447 -67.26 -45.16 37.65
CA GLN A 447 -68.57 -45.81 37.53
C GLN A 447 -69.73 -44.88 37.07
N ASP A 448 -69.55 -43.57 37.21
CA ASP A 448 -70.58 -42.59 36.80
C ASP A 448 -70.34 -42.06 35.35
N GLY A 449 -69.20 -42.38 34.72
CA GLY A 449 -68.85 -41.99 33.37
C GLY A 449 -68.59 -40.48 33.19
N PHE A 450 -68.32 -39.77 34.30
CA PHE A 450 -67.97 -38.35 34.22
C PHE A 450 -66.46 -38.16 34.22
N TYR A 451 -65.98 -37.38 33.22
CA TYR A 451 -64.57 -37.10 33.03
C TYR A 451 -64.35 -35.60 32.85
N ARG A 452 -63.15 -35.14 33.18
CA ARG A 452 -62.61 -33.88 32.78
C ARG A 452 -61.47 -34.17 31.79
N LEU A 453 -61.53 -33.54 30.62
CA LEU A 453 -60.58 -33.72 29.55
C LEU A 453 -59.54 -32.62 29.71
N ASP A 454 -58.37 -32.96 30.20
CA ASP A 454 -57.30 -31.99 30.44
C ASP A 454 -56.22 -32.19 29.34
N ALA A 455 -55.78 -31.09 28.79
CA ALA A 455 -54.58 -31.03 28.00
C ALA A 455 -53.72 -29.86 28.43
N THR A 456 -52.42 -30.05 28.41
CA THR A 456 -51.45 -29.01 28.70
C THR A 456 -50.32 -29.09 27.70
N ASP A 457 -49.88 -27.94 27.25
CA ASP A 457 -48.69 -27.83 26.40
C ASP A 457 -47.80 -26.71 26.91
N VAL A 458 -46.51 -26.75 26.57
CA VAL A 458 -45.56 -25.75 27.00
C VAL A 458 -45.72 -24.46 26.19
N VAL A 459 -46.08 -24.61 24.91
CA VAL A 459 -46.13 -23.53 23.93
C VAL A 459 -47.58 -23.14 23.67
N ASP A 460 -48.49 -24.08 23.43
CA ASP A 460 -49.92 -23.83 23.22
C ASP A 460 -50.64 -23.83 24.57
N THR A 461 -51.15 -22.66 24.97
CA THR A 461 -51.84 -22.48 26.23
C THR A 461 -53.28 -23.02 26.24
N ASP A 462 -53.86 -23.37 25.07
CA ASP A 462 -55.20 -23.94 24.91
C ASP A 462 -55.22 -24.99 23.77
N PRO A 463 -54.48 -26.11 23.90
CA PRO A 463 -54.43 -27.13 22.86
C PRO A 463 -55.81 -27.72 22.62
N GLU A 464 -56.12 -27.99 21.36
CA GLU A 464 -57.39 -28.57 20.97
C GLU A 464 -57.49 -30.04 21.43
N VAL A 465 -58.55 -30.32 22.18
CA VAL A 465 -58.75 -31.67 22.78
C VAL A 465 -59.79 -32.45 22.01
N PHE A 466 -59.51 -33.71 21.75
CA PHE A 466 -60.37 -34.62 21.00
C PHE A 466 -60.58 -35.91 21.76
N LEU A 467 -61.81 -36.43 21.68
CA LEU A 467 -62.14 -37.75 22.22
C LEU A 467 -62.53 -38.69 21.08
N ARG A 468 -61.88 -39.83 21.02
CA ARG A 468 -62.17 -40.85 20.01
C ARG A 468 -62.86 -42.06 20.61
N ASP A 469 -63.98 -42.53 20.03
CA ASP A 469 -64.57 -43.81 20.29
C ASP A 469 -63.80 -44.93 19.58
N THR A 470 -63.23 -45.83 20.31
CA THR A 470 -62.42 -46.93 19.75
C THR A 470 -63.25 -47.96 18.99
N GLY A 471 -64.56 -48.09 19.29
CA GLY A 471 -65.44 -49.00 18.66
C GLY A 471 -65.89 -48.58 17.25
N SER A 472 -66.28 -47.35 17.11
CA SER A 472 -66.72 -46.77 15.84
C SER A 472 -65.71 -45.96 15.10
N GLY A 473 -64.67 -45.52 15.79
CA GLY A 473 -63.67 -44.57 15.28
C GLY A 473 -64.16 -43.13 15.21
N HIS A 474 -65.37 -42.83 15.74
CA HIS A 474 -65.92 -41.46 15.77
C HIS A 474 -65.07 -40.58 16.68
N VAL A 475 -64.88 -39.30 16.26
CA VAL A 475 -64.13 -38.28 17.01
C VAL A 475 -65.04 -37.11 17.33
N TRP A 476 -65.07 -36.75 18.60
CA TRP A 476 -65.70 -35.50 19.10
C TRP A 476 -64.61 -34.47 19.41
N GLY A 477 -64.97 -33.21 19.24
CA GLY A 477 -64.08 -32.04 19.45
C GLY A 477 -63.99 -31.15 18.22
N PRO A 478 -63.16 -30.11 18.21
CA PRO A 478 -62.25 -29.77 19.33
C PRO A 478 -62.96 -29.26 20.57
N PHE A 479 -62.42 -29.63 21.72
CA PHE A 479 -62.83 -29.10 23.03
C PHE A 479 -61.68 -28.29 23.61
N SER A 480 -61.96 -27.33 24.46
CA SER A 480 -60.93 -26.67 25.28
C SER A 480 -60.49 -27.55 26.42
N SER A 481 -59.26 -27.40 26.89
CA SER A 481 -58.75 -28.07 28.08
C SER A 481 -59.65 -27.79 29.30
N GLY A 482 -59.92 -28.82 30.08
CA GLY A 482 -60.80 -28.75 31.21
C GLY A 482 -62.27 -29.02 30.90
N GLN A 483 -62.62 -29.33 29.67
CA GLN A 483 -64.00 -29.69 29.28
C GLN A 483 -64.48 -30.89 30.09
N ARG A 484 -65.66 -30.76 30.67
CA ARG A 484 -66.30 -31.81 31.41
C ARG A 484 -67.29 -32.55 30.52
N ILE A 485 -67.21 -33.88 30.53
CA ILE A 485 -68.07 -34.78 29.73
C ILE A 485 -68.69 -35.88 30.63
N LYS A 486 -69.82 -36.40 30.15
CA LYS A 486 -70.32 -37.71 30.57
C LYS A 486 -70.18 -38.63 29.35
N TYR A 487 -69.38 -39.71 29.49
CA TYR A 487 -69.28 -40.71 28.44
C TYR A 487 -70.00 -42.01 28.83
N THR A 488 -70.80 -42.53 27.93
CA THR A 488 -71.47 -43.83 28.15
C THR A 488 -71.42 -44.66 26.87
N GLU A 489 -71.24 -45.98 27.05
CA GLU A 489 -71.32 -46.88 25.95
C GLU A 489 -72.79 -47.17 25.61
N ALA A 490 -73.15 -47.11 24.34
CA ALA A 490 -74.52 -47.33 23.87
C ALA A 490 -74.54 -48.04 22.52
N ASN A 491 -75.41 -49.02 22.36
CA ASN A 491 -75.59 -49.75 21.11
C ASN A 491 -76.24 -48.95 19.96
N SER A 492 -76.62 -47.68 20.27
CA SER A 492 -77.29 -46.78 19.29
C SER A 492 -76.33 -45.97 18.43
N GLY A 493 -75.01 -46.14 18.62
CA GLY A 493 -73.96 -45.43 17.87
C GLY A 493 -73.58 -44.09 18.55
N PRO A 494 -72.54 -43.44 17.95
CA PRO A 494 -72.03 -42.16 18.52
C PRO A 494 -73.06 -41.04 18.52
N SER A 495 -73.18 -40.33 19.63
CA SER A 495 -74.02 -39.10 19.75
C SER A 495 -73.41 -38.10 20.74
N GLU A 496 -73.81 -36.85 20.57
CA GLU A 496 -73.45 -35.75 21.45
C GLU A 496 -74.67 -34.96 21.86
N LYS A 497 -74.79 -34.63 23.12
CA LYS A 497 -75.86 -33.79 23.65
C LYS A 497 -75.42 -33.05 24.90
N GLU A 498 -75.72 -31.79 25.00
CA GLU A 498 -75.48 -31.03 26.24
C GLU A 498 -76.46 -31.48 27.34
N LEU A 499 -75.91 -31.66 28.55
CA LEU A 499 -76.67 -32.01 29.76
C LEU A 499 -77.17 -30.78 30.47
N GLY A 500 -78.30 -30.22 30.02
CA GLY A 500 -78.92 -29.02 30.62
C GLY A 500 -77.95 -27.82 30.55
N ASP A 501 -78.14 -26.84 31.42
CA ASP A 501 -77.30 -25.63 31.49
C ASP A 501 -75.99 -25.86 32.27
N SER A 502 -75.48 -27.08 32.31
CA SER A 502 -74.30 -27.45 33.17
C SER A 502 -72.94 -27.34 32.49
N GLY A 503 -72.87 -27.09 31.18
CA GLY A 503 -71.65 -27.09 30.39
C GLY A 503 -71.00 -28.47 30.29
N ILE A 504 -71.77 -29.56 30.60
CA ILE A 504 -71.33 -30.95 30.50
C ILE A 504 -71.94 -31.54 29.22
N LEU A 505 -71.06 -32.09 28.39
CA LEU A 505 -71.49 -32.79 27.20
C LEU A 505 -71.71 -34.27 27.52
N HIS A 506 -72.87 -34.83 27.09
CA HIS A 506 -73.12 -36.26 27.14
C HIS A 506 -72.78 -36.87 25.78
N LEU A 507 -71.69 -37.64 25.76
CA LEU A 507 -71.19 -38.35 24.59
C LEU A 507 -71.54 -39.82 24.76
N THR A 508 -72.05 -40.45 23.71
CA THR A 508 -72.26 -41.91 23.69
C THR A 508 -71.41 -42.52 22.59
N GLY A 509 -70.72 -43.61 22.89
CA GLY A 509 -69.90 -44.35 21.94
C GLY A 509 -70.18 -45.82 21.96
N THR A 510 -69.53 -46.61 21.10
CA THR A 510 -69.69 -48.07 20.92
C THR A 510 -68.50 -48.87 21.48
N GLY A 511 -67.54 -48.22 22.05
CA GLY A 511 -66.33 -48.81 22.63
C GLY A 511 -65.71 -47.89 23.69
N ASP A 512 -64.47 -48.18 24.09
CA ASP A 512 -63.71 -47.32 25.01
C ASP A 512 -63.43 -45.97 24.38
N ALA A 513 -63.29 -44.95 25.22
CA ALA A 513 -62.92 -43.57 24.78
C ALA A 513 -61.41 -43.35 24.96
N GLU A 514 -60.81 -42.78 23.97
CA GLU A 514 -59.42 -42.33 23.98
C GLU A 514 -59.36 -40.80 23.79
N LEU A 515 -58.63 -40.16 24.71
CA LEU A 515 -58.34 -38.73 24.70
C LEU A 515 -57.01 -38.47 23.98
N TYR A 516 -56.99 -37.51 23.08
CA TYR A 516 -55.77 -36.92 22.56
C TYR A 516 -55.96 -35.42 22.31
N ALA A 517 -54.84 -34.73 22.14
CA ALA A 517 -54.89 -33.30 21.86
C ALA A 517 -53.94 -32.97 20.70
N ALA A 518 -54.25 -31.87 20.03
CA ALA A 518 -53.38 -31.25 19.05
C ALA A 518 -53.11 -29.81 19.46
N ASP A 519 -51.86 -29.37 19.32
CA ASP A 519 -51.50 -27.97 19.47
C ASP A 519 -51.68 -27.20 18.14
N PHE A 520 -51.48 -25.92 18.19
CA PHE A 520 -51.55 -25.07 16.99
C PHE A 520 -50.37 -25.28 16.03
N SER A 521 -49.27 -25.91 16.48
CA SER A 521 -48.12 -26.27 15.66
C SER A 521 -48.36 -27.57 14.85
N GLY A 522 -49.44 -28.28 15.20
CA GLY A 522 -49.85 -29.53 14.56
C GLY A 522 -49.29 -30.77 15.20
N ASN A 523 -48.66 -30.69 16.37
CA ASN A 523 -48.21 -31.86 17.11
C ASN A 523 -49.39 -32.51 17.82
N VAL A 524 -49.45 -33.85 17.74
CA VAL A 524 -50.58 -34.63 18.30
C VAL A 524 -50.07 -35.53 19.40
N SER A 525 -50.72 -35.46 20.55
CA SER A 525 -50.36 -36.29 21.72
C SER A 525 -50.61 -37.78 21.47
N ALA A 526 -49.92 -38.61 22.23
CA ALA A 526 -50.30 -40.01 22.32
C ALA A 526 -51.69 -40.12 22.97
N PRO A 527 -52.60 -40.99 22.46
CA PRO A 527 -53.90 -41.14 23.07
C PRO A 527 -53.87 -41.80 24.45
N VAL A 528 -54.71 -41.30 25.35
CA VAL A 528 -54.87 -41.85 26.73
C VAL A 528 -56.29 -42.36 26.88
N ALA A 529 -56.41 -43.57 27.34
CA ALA A 529 -57.73 -44.19 27.55
C ALA A 529 -58.50 -43.53 28.69
N CYS A 530 -59.74 -43.13 28.41
CA CYS A 530 -60.75 -42.82 29.41
C CYS A 530 -61.54 -44.10 29.71
N LEU A 531 -61.25 -44.71 30.87
CA LEU A 531 -61.90 -45.99 31.22
C LEU A 531 -63.38 -45.82 31.50
N VAL A 532 -64.24 -46.52 30.73
CA VAL A 532 -65.69 -46.48 30.86
C VAL A 532 -66.16 -47.54 31.87
N PRO A 533 -67.14 -47.25 32.72
CA PRO A 533 -67.70 -48.26 33.59
C PRO A 533 -68.35 -49.39 32.79
N ALA A 534 -68.15 -50.61 33.25
CA ALA A 534 -68.82 -51.77 32.64
C ALA A 534 -70.33 -51.59 32.70
N PRO A 535 -71.05 -51.87 31.65
CA PRO A 535 -72.50 -51.77 31.63
C PRO A 535 -73.09 -52.62 32.78
N PRO A 536 -74.17 -52.17 33.40
CA PRO A 536 -74.85 -52.98 34.39
C PRO A 536 -75.38 -54.24 33.73
N LYS A 537 -75.04 -55.40 34.33
CA LYS A 537 -75.59 -56.67 33.90
C LYS A 537 -77.04 -56.80 34.20
#